data_3068efb469d4f1bd58c8cd130c60dbd1
#
_entry.id   3068efb469d4f1bd58c8cd130c60dbd1
#
_cell.length_a   1.000
_cell.length_b   1.000
_cell.length_c   1.000
_cell.angle_alpha   90.00
_cell.angle_beta   90.00
_cell.angle_gamma   90.00
#
_symmetry.space_group_name_H-M   'P 1'
#
loop_
_entity.id
_entity.type
_entity.pdbx_description
1 polymer ?
#
loop_
_entity_poly.entity_id
_entity_poly.type
_entity_poly.pdbx_seq_one_letter_code
_entity_poly.pdbx_strand_id
1 'polypeptide(L)'
;MRKRFHHSLSLLFLFLSETFSSVGGSSVQEVIGAVGESFTFHTSVPVSGILIYKTNTVGQVFNKYSDTNVSEKFVNRLHWDSQSGFFTLTDLRTDDSGLYTVESTKEVKGKQDYQLEVYERVSAPQVVNTSSSSSEFCLLLCSVRNVRGLKLFWSKENDVLLNYTSSSNSSDITLSLHLEIKTVDIHTFSCVASNPVSNESTTITITDYCSLNSDVVSHQQRTVIVPVVVSVLLVVLVMVTYVYLRRKKLNGPCRRTEGRCLSHYLSERIRAEVKFTSMSLISFLTKHALLQIIPVLSFGNLFIS
;
A
#
# COMPACT_ATOMS: atom_id res chain seq x y z
N MET A 1 -8.85 62.25 25.17
CA MET A 1 -7.55 61.96 24.55
C MET A 1 -6.87 60.82 25.32
N ARG A 2 -6.88 59.61 24.83
CA ARG A 2 -6.18 58.46 25.43
C ARG A 2 -5.17 57.96 24.41
N LYS A 3 -3.88 58.21 24.65
CA LYS A 3 -2.77 57.66 23.88
C LYS A 3 -2.58 56.20 24.31
N ARG A 4 -2.72 55.27 23.35
CA ARG A 4 -2.31 53.86 23.50
C ARG A 4 -0.79 53.78 23.30
N PHE A 5 -0.07 53.34 24.31
CA PHE A 5 1.32 52.90 24.19
C PHE A 5 1.35 51.46 23.67
N HIS A 6 1.87 51.28 22.46
CA HIS A 6 2.27 49.98 21.97
C HIS A 6 3.63 49.64 22.58
N HIS A 7 3.66 48.67 23.50
CA HIS A 7 4.90 48.04 23.93
C HIS A 7 5.29 47.00 22.87
N SER A 8 6.29 47.34 22.05
CA SER A 8 7.04 46.42 21.22
C SER A 8 7.93 45.56 22.13
N LEU A 9 7.52 44.30 22.36
CA LEU A 9 8.37 43.32 23.05
C LEU A 9 9.36 42.79 22.04
N SER A 10 10.53 43.41 21.95
CA SER A 10 11.69 42.89 21.22
C SER A 10 12.23 41.71 22.04
N LEU A 11 11.90 40.50 21.60
CA LEU A 11 12.51 39.25 22.08
C LEU A 11 13.96 39.22 21.61
N LEU A 12 14.84 39.66 22.44
CA LEU A 12 16.29 39.47 22.31
C LEU A 12 16.57 37.98 22.57
N PHE A 13 16.62 37.19 21.51
CA PHE A 13 17.21 35.85 21.58
C PHE A 13 18.70 36.02 21.83
N LEU A 14 19.09 35.99 23.10
CA LEU A 14 20.45 35.72 23.49
C LEU A 14 20.78 34.28 23.03
N PHE A 15 21.49 34.19 21.91
CA PHE A 15 22.24 32.99 21.56
C PHE A 15 23.32 32.83 22.65
N LEU A 16 22.99 32.10 23.71
CA LEU A 16 23.98 31.45 24.53
C LEU A 16 24.62 30.41 23.64
N SER A 17 25.70 30.76 22.96
CA SER A 17 26.69 29.82 22.47
C SER A 17 27.22 29.11 23.69
N GLU A 18 26.57 28.02 24.10
CA GLU A 18 27.21 27.05 24.98
C GLU A 18 28.41 26.51 24.20
N THR A 19 29.56 27.05 24.50
CA THR A 19 30.82 26.37 24.21
C THR A 19 30.81 25.10 25.02
N PHE A 20 30.28 24.06 24.43
CA PHE A 20 30.45 22.69 24.89
C PHE A 20 31.96 22.44 24.83
N SER A 21 32.65 22.69 25.95
CA SER A 21 34.00 22.14 26.15
C SER A 21 33.84 20.65 25.99
N SER A 22 34.22 20.11 24.83
CA SER A 22 34.38 18.68 24.63
C SER A 22 35.51 18.23 25.59
N VAL A 23 35.09 17.78 26.75
CA VAL A 23 35.93 16.86 27.54
C VAL A 23 36.22 15.72 26.57
N GLY A 24 37.48 15.50 26.23
CA GLY A 24 37.96 14.57 25.19
C GLY A 24 37.58 13.10 25.45
N GLY A 25 36.33 12.80 25.40
CA GLY A 25 35.80 11.47 25.22
C GLY A 25 35.69 11.22 23.71
N SER A 26 36.43 10.25 23.18
CA SER A 26 36.27 9.77 21.82
C SER A 26 34.82 9.40 21.62
N SER A 27 34.12 10.15 20.77
CA SER A 27 32.72 9.81 20.42
C SER A 27 32.73 8.51 19.63
N VAL A 28 31.93 7.52 20.03
CA VAL A 28 31.76 6.29 19.28
C VAL A 28 31.05 6.62 17.95
N GLN A 29 31.64 6.24 16.84
CA GLN A 29 31.03 6.37 15.52
C GLN A 29 30.16 5.17 15.23
N GLU A 30 28.86 5.39 15.07
CA GLU A 30 27.93 4.35 14.62
C GLU A 30 28.10 4.07 13.13
N VAL A 31 28.22 2.80 12.76
CA VAL A 31 28.43 2.34 11.39
C VAL A 31 27.45 1.21 11.07
N ILE A 32 26.76 1.32 9.95
CA ILE A 32 25.86 0.27 9.44
C ILE A 32 26.47 -0.30 8.16
N GLY A 33 26.55 -1.63 8.08
CA GLY A 33 27.03 -2.35 6.91
C GLY A 33 26.09 -3.49 6.54
N ALA A 34 26.12 -3.88 5.26
CA ALA A 34 25.40 -5.07 4.79
C ALA A 34 26.38 -6.27 4.64
N VAL A 35 25.84 -7.48 4.85
CA VAL A 35 26.59 -8.72 4.62
C VAL A 35 27.16 -8.74 3.20
N GLY A 36 28.45 -9.12 3.09
CA GLY A 36 29.18 -9.16 1.83
C GLY A 36 29.82 -7.84 1.40
N GLU A 37 29.50 -6.70 2.05
CA GLU A 37 30.12 -5.40 1.77
C GLU A 37 31.46 -5.26 2.48
N SER A 38 32.11 -4.10 2.32
CA SER A 38 33.36 -3.75 2.97
C SER A 38 33.21 -2.46 3.76
N PHE A 39 33.91 -2.36 4.87
CA PHE A 39 34.01 -1.16 5.67
C PHE A 39 35.46 -0.74 5.88
N THR A 40 35.75 0.54 5.61
CA THR A 40 37.06 1.16 5.86
C THR A 40 37.01 2.02 7.11
N PHE A 41 37.90 1.73 8.07
CA PHE A 41 38.07 2.54 9.28
C PHE A 41 38.87 3.79 8.95
N HIS A 42 38.20 4.95 8.92
CA HIS A 42 38.79 6.21 8.47
C HIS A 42 39.73 6.89 9.51
N THR A 43 40.32 6.11 10.40
CA THR A 43 41.38 6.57 11.28
C THR A 43 42.70 6.05 10.74
N SER A 44 43.60 6.97 10.36
CA SER A 44 44.85 6.61 9.73
C SER A 44 45.89 6.10 10.74
N VAL A 45 46.50 5.00 10.39
CA VAL A 45 47.64 4.37 11.09
C VAL A 45 48.83 4.35 10.12
N PRO A 46 49.53 5.48 9.87
CA PRO A 46 50.52 5.56 8.80
C PRO A 46 51.83 4.85 9.09
N VAL A 47 52.19 4.68 10.37
CA VAL A 47 53.49 4.11 10.76
C VAL A 47 53.35 3.00 11.78
N SER A 48 52.64 3.24 12.88
CA SER A 48 52.47 2.24 13.94
C SER A 48 51.16 2.45 14.67
N GLY A 49 50.45 1.38 14.94
CA GLY A 49 49.18 1.37 15.65
C GLY A 49 48.49 0.03 15.56
N ILE A 50 47.28 -0.04 16.07
CA ILE A 50 46.53 -1.28 16.20
C ILE A 50 45.05 -1.08 15.86
N LEU A 51 44.40 -2.16 15.41
CA LEU A 51 42.97 -2.31 15.35
C LEU A 51 42.54 -3.35 16.39
N ILE A 52 41.64 -2.96 17.27
CA ILE A 52 41.08 -3.78 18.34
C ILE A 52 39.63 -4.09 18.01
N TYR A 53 39.21 -5.33 18.18
CA TYR A 53 37.80 -5.76 18.14
C TYR A 53 37.39 -6.25 19.53
N LYS A 54 36.41 -5.59 20.14
CA LYS A 54 36.04 -5.80 21.55
C LYS A 54 37.23 -5.54 22.47
N THR A 55 37.96 -6.57 22.85
CA THR A 55 39.13 -6.48 23.73
C THR A 55 40.41 -7.07 23.09
N ASN A 56 40.32 -7.63 21.88
CA ASN A 56 41.42 -8.35 21.24
C ASN A 56 42.00 -7.55 20.07
N THR A 57 43.31 -7.48 19.99
CA THR A 57 43.97 -6.93 18.80
C THR A 57 43.73 -7.87 17.62
N VAL A 58 43.25 -7.34 16.52
CA VAL A 58 42.91 -8.08 15.30
C VAL A 58 43.75 -7.66 14.09
N GLY A 59 44.38 -6.50 14.17
CA GLY A 59 45.34 -6.01 13.20
C GLY A 59 46.36 -5.08 13.86
N GLN A 60 47.57 -5.08 13.37
CA GLN A 60 48.63 -4.22 13.87
C GLN A 60 49.54 -3.72 12.74
N VAL A 61 50.11 -2.55 12.94
CA VAL A 61 51.12 -1.95 12.09
C VAL A 61 52.27 -1.53 12.95
N PHE A 62 53.46 -1.92 12.56
CA PHE A 62 54.72 -1.54 13.22
C PHE A 62 55.76 -1.10 12.19
N ASN A 63 56.21 0.14 12.27
CA ASN A 63 57.17 0.73 11.32
C ASN A 63 56.80 0.49 9.85
N LYS A 64 55.50 0.69 9.50
CA LYS A 64 54.95 0.47 8.16
C LYS A 64 54.84 -1.00 7.72
N TYR A 65 55.07 -1.95 8.59
CA TYR A 65 54.80 -3.37 8.36
C TYR A 65 53.50 -3.75 9.04
N SER A 66 52.58 -4.28 8.28
CA SER A 66 51.26 -4.68 8.80
C SER A 66 51.21 -6.19 9.05
N ASP A 67 50.53 -6.58 10.13
CA ASP A 67 50.03 -7.92 10.35
C ASP A 67 48.52 -7.88 10.56
N THR A 68 47.79 -8.42 9.61
CA THR A 68 46.31 -8.45 9.60
C THR A 68 45.76 -9.88 9.78
N ASN A 69 46.67 -10.86 10.05
CA ASN A 69 46.29 -12.25 10.30
C ASN A 69 46.39 -12.64 11.79
N VAL A 70 46.34 -11.65 12.67
CA VAL A 70 46.42 -11.84 14.13
C VAL A 70 45.24 -12.64 14.69
N SER A 71 44.05 -12.51 14.06
CA SER A 71 42.85 -13.18 14.51
C SER A 71 42.27 -14.07 13.42
N GLU A 72 42.04 -15.35 13.72
CA GLU A 72 41.46 -16.32 12.79
C GLU A 72 40.10 -15.84 12.20
N LYS A 73 39.31 -15.11 12.98
CA LYS A 73 38.02 -14.55 12.56
C LYS A 73 38.14 -13.63 11.33
N PHE A 74 39.22 -12.87 11.24
CA PHE A 74 39.44 -11.83 10.23
C PHE A 74 40.47 -12.17 9.17
N VAL A 75 41.06 -13.37 9.22
CA VAL A 75 42.05 -13.85 8.25
C VAL A 75 41.51 -13.71 6.83
N ASN A 76 42.34 -13.15 5.93
CA ASN A 76 42.05 -12.88 4.53
C ASN A 76 40.90 -11.86 4.27
N ARG A 77 40.35 -11.24 5.31
CA ARG A 77 39.30 -10.23 5.20
C ARG A 77 39.73 -8.85 5.71
N LEU A 78 40.71 -8.79 6.62
CA LEU A 78 41.26 -7.54 7.12
C LEU A 78 42.46 -7.15 6.28
N HIS A 79 42.45 -5.92 5.77
CA HIS A 79 43.54 -5.37 4.95
C HIS A 79 43.96 -4.03 5.53
N TRP A 80 45.21 -3.66 5.31
CA TRP A 80 45.76 -2.35 5.63
C TRP A 80 46.39 -1.75 4.38
N ASP A 81 46.06 -0.51 4.07
CA ASP A 81 46.64 0.23 2.95
C ASP A 81 47.78 1.14 3.45
N SER A 82 48.98 0.94 2.92
CA SER A 82 50.16 1.70 3.32
C SER A 82 50.18 3.15 2.85
N GLN A 83 49.37 3.52 1.88
CA GLN A 83 49.27 4.90 1.36
C GLN A 83 48.36 5.75 2.23
N SER A 84 47.16 5.26 2.52
CA SER A 84 46.17 5.96 3.38
C SER A 84 46.39 5.70 4.87
N GLY A 85 46.99 4.57 5.22
CA GLY A 85 47.11 4.07 6.58
C GLY A 85 45.81 3.49 7.13
N PHE A 86 44.80 3.23 6.28
CA PHE A 86 43.50 2.74 6.74
C PHE A 86 43.42 1.22 6.78
N PHE A 87 42.71 0.72 7.81
CA PHE A 87 42.26 -0.65 7.84
C PHE A 87 40.93 -0.78 7.10
N THR A 88 40.75 -1.86 6.32
CA THR A 88 39.51 -2.20 5.62
C THR A 88 39.15 -3.65 5.94
N LEU A 89 37.92 -3.88 6.43
CA LEU A 89 37.34 -5.20 6.62
C LEU A 89 36.42 -5.48 5.44
N THR A 90 36.71 -6.56 4.70
CA THR A 90 35.92 -7.00 3.52
C THR A 90 35.01 -8.18 3.87
N ASP A 91 34.06 -8.50 3.01
CA ASP A 91 33.11 -9.61 3.18
C ASP A 91 32.49 -9.60 4.58
N LEU A 92 31.84 -8.50 4.92
CA LEU A 92 31.19 -8.31 6.23
C LEU A 92 30.18 -9.42 6.52
N ARG A 93 30.18 -9.90 7.76
CA ARG A 93 29.28 -10.92 8.29
C ARG A 93 28.51 -10.38 9.48
N THR A 94 27.36 -10.94 9.78
CA THR A 94 26.51 -10.48 10.91
C THR A 94 27.27 -10.59 12.25
N ASP A 95 28.14 -11.58 12.40
CA ASP A 95 28.94 -11.80 13.59
C ASP A 95 30.18 -10.85 13.71
N ASP A 96 30.46 -10.03 12.67
CA ASP A 96 31.43 -8.94 12.74
C ASP A 96 30.89 -7.72 13.50
N SER A 97 29.61 -7.67 13.80
CA SER A 97 29.03 -6.61 14.61
C SER A 97 29.68 -6.48 15.96
N GLY A 98 29.98 -5.24 16.39
CA GLY A 98 30.58 -4.95 17.66
C GLY A 98 31.44 -3.68 17.66
N LEU A 99 32.11 -3.47 18.79
CA LEU A 99 32.95 -2.30 18.99
C LEU A 99 34.36 -2.57 18.44
N TYR A 100 34.83 -1.68 17.58
CA TYR A 100 36.17 -1.61 17.05
C TYR A 100 36.84 -0.34 17.54
N THR A 101 38.12 -0.43 17.87
CA THR A 101 38.96 0.73 18.21
C THR A 101 40.18 0.74 17.31
N VAL A 102 40.38 1.82 16.57
CA VAL A 102 41.64 2.09 15.85
C VAL A 102 42.48 3.03 16.67
N GLU A 103 43.73 2.68 16.91
CA GLU A 103 44.65 3.51 17.67
C GLU A 103 45.98 3.65 16.91
N SER A 104 46.37 4.91 16.62
CA SER A 104 47.63 5.27 16.00
C SER A 104 48.59 5.83 17.06
N THR A 105 49.82 5.32 17.14
CA THR A 105 50.78 5.65 18.21
C THR A 105 51.95 6.50 17.75
N LYS A 106 52.24 6.56 16.44
CA LYS A 106 53.34 7.34 15.86
C LYS A 106 52.89 8.28 14.78
N GLU A 107 53.57 9.43 14.65
CA GLU A 107 53.35 10.55 13.73
C GLU A 107 51.96 11.21 13.93
N VAL A 108 50.88 10.56 13.53
CA VAL A 108 49.54 11.02 13.83
C VAL A 108 48.99 10.19 14.97
N LYS A 109 48.98 10.75 16.19
CA LYS A 109 48.36 10.11 17.35
C LYS A 109 46.85 10.31 17.26
N GLY A 110 46.12 9.21 17.28
CA GLY A 110 44.65 9.28 17.23
C GLY A 110 44.03 7.98 17.72
N LYS A 111 42.87 8.09 18.29
CA LYS A 111 42.03 6.96 18.70
C LYS A 111 40.62 7.24 18.31
N GLN A 112 39.97 6.27 17.65
CA GLN A 112 38.55 6.34 17.30
C GLN A 112 37.88 5.00 17.54
N ASP A 113 36.75 5.06 18.19
CA ASP A 113 35.87 3.92 18.42
C ASP A 113 34.77 3.89 17.38
N TYR A 114 34.47 2.67 16.84
CA TYR A 114 33.47 2.41 15.85
C TYR A 114 32.54 1.30 16.34
N GLN A 115 31.23 1.59 16.43
CA GLN A 115 30.20 0.58 16.67
C GLN A 115 29.68 0.10 15.32
N LEU A 116 30.19 -1.02 14.84
CA LEU A 116 29.75 -1.63 13.57
C LEU A 116 28.55 -2.53 13.82
N GLU A 117 27.49 -2.33 13.04
CA GLU A 117 26.30 -3.14 13.00
C GLU A 117 26.10 -3.69 11.60
N VAL A 118 26.21 -5.02 11.43
CA VAL A 118 26.06 -5.68 10.14
C VAL A 118 24.72 -6.38 10.04
N TYR A 119 24.00 -6.14 8.93
CA TYR A 119 22.68 -6.66 8.66
C TYR A 119 22.66 -7.51 7.40
N GLU A 120 21.88 -8.58 7.40
CA GLU A 120 21.48 -9.26 6.17
C GLU A 120 20.49 -8.40 5.39
N ARG A 121 20.51 -8.46 4.05
CA ARG A 121 19.48 -7.84 3.23
C ARG A 121 18.17 -8.59 3.38
N VAL A 122 17.06 -7.87 3.40
CA VAL A 122 15.73 -8.49 3.41
C VAL A 122 15.44 -9.15 2.06
N SER A 123 14.69 -10.23 2.07
CA SER A 123 14.14 -10.84 0.85
C SER A 123 12.80 -10.19 0.48
N ALA A 124 12.41 -10.26 -0.79
CA ALA A 124 11.10 -9.82 -1.24
C ALA A 124 10.00 -10.60 -0.48
N PRO A 125 9.01 -9.91 0.12
CA PRO A 125 7.93 -10.57 0.81
C PRO A 125 7.02 -11.33 -0.15
N GLN A 126 6.42 -12.43 0.32
CA GLN A 126 5.47 -13.23 -0.44
C GLN A 126 4.05 -12.94 0.05
N VAL A 127 3.14 -12.76 -0.89
CA VAL A 127 1.73 -12.52 -0.60
C VAL A 127 0.89 -13.67 -1.13
N VAL A 128 -0.01 -14.19 -0.30
CA VAL A 128 -0.96 -15.23 -0.65
C VAL A 128 -2.36 -14.86 -0.18
N ASN A 129 -3.38 -15.26 -0.94
CA ASN A 129 -4.77 -15.16 -0.51
C ASN A 129 -5.13 -16.38 0.33
N THR A 130 -5.65 -16.15 1.53
CA THR A 130 -6.10 -17.17 2.47
C THR A 130 -7.62 -17.19 2.65
N SER A 131 -8.36 -16.36 1.88
CA SER A 131 -9.82 -16.29 1.93
C SER A 131 -10.49 -17.55 1.38
N SER A 132 -11.68 -17.86 1.87
CA SER A 132 -12.59 -18.78 1.21
C SER A 132 -13.26 -18.10 0.01
N SER A 133 -13.54 -18.86 -1.07
CA SER A 133 -14.04 -18.36 -2.36
C SER A 133 -15.38 -17.61 -2.33
N SER A 134 -16.07 -17.54 -1.19
CA SER A 134 -17.40 -16.92 -1.03
C SER A 134 -17.41 -15.72 -0.09
N SER A 135 -16.25 -15.18 0.26
CA SER A 135 -16.13 -14.12 1.27
C SER A 135 -16.32 -12.72 0.66
N GLU A 136 -17.07 -11.86 1.34
CA GLU A 136 -17.14 -10.42 1.06
C GLU A 136 -15.78 -9.73 1.30
N PHE A 137 -14.93 -10.38 2.08
CA PHE A 137 -13.60 -9.90 2.43
C PHE A 137 -12.55 -10.82 1.83
N CYS A 138 -11.46 -10.21 1.39
CA CYS A 138 -10.25 -10.89 0.98
C CYS A 138 -9.24 -10.86 2.13
N LEU A 139 -8.79 -12.02 2.56
CA LEU A 139 -7.79 -12.17 3.61
C LEU A 139 -6.44 -12.47 2.98
N LEU A 140 -5.54 -11.52 3.01
CA LEU A 140 -4.19 -11.61 2.47
C LEU A 140 -3.20 -11.91 3.60
N LEU A 141 -2.27 -12.80 3.32
CA LEU A 141 -1.15 -13.11 4.19
C LEU A 141 0.14 -12.69 3.49
N CYS A 142 0.83 -11.73 4.07
CA CYS A 142 2.18 -11.38 3.66
C CYS A 142 3.19 -12.09 4.57
N SER A 143 4.20 -12.72 4.00
CA SER A 143 5.23 -13.45 4.72
C SER A 143 6.63 -13.16 4.17
N VAL A 144 7.62 -13.12 5.07
CA VAL A 144 9.03 -12.91 4.74
C VAL A 144 9.93 -13.62 5.74
N ARG A 145 11.11 -14.08 5.31
CA ARG A 145 12.12 -14.62 6.21
C ARG A 145 12.57 -13.55 7.19
N ASN A 146 12.56 -13.87 8.48
CA ASN A 146 12.99 -12.95 9.52
C ASN A 146 14.51 -12.72 9.43
N VAL A 147 14.91 -11.45 9.50
CA VAL A 147 16.31 -11.02 9.63
C VAL A 147 16.39 -9.95 10.70
N ARG A 148 17.59 -9.71 11.21
CA ARG A 148 17.83 -8.69 12.25
C ARG A 148 17.29 -7.31 11.79
N GLY A 149 16.56 -6.65 12.69
CA GLY A 149 16.03 -5.31 12.45
C GLY A 149 14.87 -5.24 11.45
N LEU A 150 14.28 -6.39 11.07
CA LEU A 150 13.16 -6.45 10.12
C LEU A 150 11.95 -5.67 10.62
N LYS A 151 11.41 -4.85 9.73
CA LYS A 151 10.09 -4.22 9.82
C LYS A 151 9.25 -4.74 8.66
N LEU A 152 8.10 -5.33 8.95
CA LEU A 152 7.13 -5.80 7.96
C LEU A 152 5.85 -4.98 8.10
N PHE A 153 5.33 -4.43 7.01
CA PHE A 153 4.13 -3.62 7.06
C PHE A 153 3.34 -3.65 5.75
N TRP A 154 2.04 -3.43 5.87
CA TRP A 154 1.16 -3.17 4.75
C TRP A 154 1.00 -1.67 4.53
N SER A 155 1.04 -1.23 3.27
CA SER A 155 0.75 0.14 2.87
C SER A 155 -0.29 0.17 1.75
N LYS A 156 -1.08 1.26 1.73
CA LYS A 156 -2.02 1.61 0.68
C LYS A 156 -1.64 3.02 0.20
N GLU A 157 -1.28 3.19 -1.07
CA GLU A 157 -0.93 4.49 -1.65
C GLU A 157 0.06 5.31 -0.80
N ASN A 158 1.05 4.65 -0.19
CA ASN A 158 2.06 5.16 0.75
C ASN A 158 1.60 5.38 2.21
N ASP A 159 0.35 5.16 2.54
CA ASP A 159 -0.11 5.16 3.94
C ASP A 159 0.12 3.79 4.58
N VAL A 160 0.74 3.76 5.75
CA VAL A 160 0.97 2.53 6.52
C VAL A 160 -0.33 2.12 7.20
N LEU A 161 -0.85 0.94 6.85
CA LEU A 161 -2.08 0.40 7.41
C LEU A 161 -1.81 -0.42 8.68
N LEU A 162 -0.85 -1.36 8.58
CA LEU A 162 -0.46 -2.29 9.64
C LEU A 162 1.03 -2.43 9.64
N ASN A 163 1.66 -2.53 10.80
CA ASN A 163 3.09 -2.76 10.91
C ASN A 163 3.41 -3.83 11.97
N TYR A 164 4.51 -4.52 11.76
CA TYR A 164 5.14 -5.41 12.72
C TYR A 164 6.65 -5.19 12.69
N THR A 165 7.25 -5.04 13.87
CA THR A 165 8.70 -4.94 14.03
C THR A 165 9.18 -6.18 14.76
N SER A 166 10.12 -6.93 14.15
CA SER A 166 10.71 -8.08 14.79
C SER A 166 11.64 -7.65 15.92
N SER A 167 11.44 -8.22 17.08
CA SER A 167 12.37 -8.14 18.21
C SER A 167 13.35 -9.33 18.26
N SER A 168 13.15 -10.33 17.41
CA SER A 168 13.95 -11.55 17.36
C SER A 168 15.13 -11.42 16.39
N ASN A 169 16.31 -11.89 16.81
CA ASN A 169 17.48 -12.02 15.95
C ASN A 169 17.59 -13.39 15.25
N SER A 170 16.56 -14.25 15.40
CA SER A 170 16.53 -15.57 14.75
C SER A 170 16.12 -15.45 13.30
N SER A 171 16.99 -15.86 12.38
CA SER A 171 16.74 -15.89 10.94
C SER A 171 15.89 -17.09 10.48
N ASP A 172 15.60 -18.04 11.37
CA ASP A 172 14.89 -19.28 11.00
C ASP A 172 13.38 -19.14 11.07
N ILE A 173 12.88 -17.99 11.49
CA ILE A 173 11.45 -17.73 11.64
C ILE A 173 10.95 -16.90 10.47
N THR A 174 9.87 -17.37 9.83
CA THR A 174 9.11 -16.57 8.87
C THR A 174 8.15 -15.66 9.65
N LEU A 175 8.22 -14.37 9.38
CA LEU A 175 7.24 -13.41 9.88
C LEU A 175 6.08 -13.29 8.91
N SER A 176 4.86 -13.17 9.46
CA SER A 176 3.64 -13.06 8.68
C SER A 176 2.74 -11.97 9.22
N LEU A 177 2.12 -11.22 8.31
CA LEU A 177 1.19 -10.13 8.63
C LEU A 177 -0.07 -10.26 7.79
N HIS A 178 -1.21 -10.41 8.44
CA HIS A 178 -2.51 -10.51 7.78
C HIS A 178 -3.06 -9.12 7.46
N LEU A 179 -3.76 -9.03 6.33
CA LEU A 179 -4.53 -7.86 5.93
C LEU A 179 -5.89 -8.31 5.44
N GLU A 180 -6.96 -7.77 6.00
CA GLU A 180 -8.34 -7.99 5.57
C GLU A 180 -8.83 -6.79 4.76
N ILE A 181 -9.30 -7.03 3.53
CA ILE A 181 -9.72 -6.00 2.58
C ILE A 181 -11.09 -6.38 2.03
N LYS A 182 -11.96 -5.42 1.80
CA LYS A 182 -13.21 -5.65 1.07
C LYS A 182 -12.92 -5.94 -0.40
N THR A 183 -13.59 -6.94 -0.97
CA THR A 183 -13.39 -7.35 -2.37
C THR A 183 -13.76 -6.28 -3.40
N VAL A 184 -14.49 -5.24 -2.99
CA VAL A 184 -14.85 -4.08 -3.82
C VAL A 184 -13.80 -2.97 -3.81
N ASP A 185 -12.75 -3.07 -3.01
CA ASP A 185 -11.67 -2.08 -2.97
C ASP A 185 -10.78 -2.22 -4.22
N ILE A 186 -10.67 -1.14 -5.00
CA ILE A 186 -9.93 -1.10 -6.28
C ILE A 186 -8.49 -0.58 -6.14
N HIS A 187 -8.08 -0.26 -4.92
CA HIS A 187 -6.74 0.29 -4.69
C HIS A 187 -5.65 -0.78 -4.76
N THR A 188 -4.43 -0.31 -4.94
CA THR A 188 -3.23 -1.14 -4.83
C THR A 188 -2.72 -1.18 -3.40
N PHE A 189 -2.26 -2.35 -2.98
CA PHE A 189 -1.67 -2.56 -1.67
C PHE A 189 -0.26 -3.08 -1.84
N SER A 190 0.63 -2.70 -0.95
CA SER A 190 2.01 -3.17 -0.96
C SER A 190 2.37 -3.75 0.40
N CYS A 191 2.88 -4.97 0.40
CA CYS A 191 3.58 -5.50 1.55
C CYS A 191 5.05 -5.15 1.45
N VAL A 192 5.60 -4.52 2.48
CA VAL A 192 6.96 -3.99 2.50
C VAL A 192 7.73 -4.62 3.64
N ALA A 193 8.91 -5.14 3.32
CA ALA A 193 9.91 -5.62 4.26
C ALA A 193 11.12 -4.69 4.23
N SER A 194 11.54 -4.16 5.36
CA SER A 194 12.66 -3.24 5.44
C SER A 194 13.53 -3.47 6.66
N ASN A 195 14.81 -3.15 6.55
CA ASN A 195 15.76 -3.04 7.64
C ASN A 195 16.74 -1.89 7.35
N PRO A 196 17.76 -1.61 8.21
CA PRO A 196 18.67 -0.49 7.99
C PRO A 196 19.47 -0.49 6.68
N VAL A 197 19.59 -1.63 6.00
CA VAL A 197 20.45 -1.77 4.79
C VAL A 197 19.66 -2.09 3.51
N SER A 198 18.39 -2.44 3.62
CA SER A 198 17.60 -2.82 2.44
C SER A 198 16.11 -2.64 2.63
N ASN A 199 15.41 -2.53 1.50
CA ASN A 199 13.94 -2.40 1.43
C ASN A 199 13.45 -3.17 0.20
N GLU A 200 12.52 -4.11 0.43
CA GLU A 200 11.89 -4.91 -0.61
C GLU A 200 10.37 -4.85 -0.46
N SER A 201 9.65 -4.87 -1.58
CA SER A 201 8.19 -4.79 -1.55
C SER A 201 7.54 -5.67 -2.61
N THR A 202 6.34 -6.15 -2.30
CA THR A 202 5.45 -6.84 -3.24
C THR A 202 4.13 -6.08 -3.30
N THR A 203 3.87 -5.50 -4.47
CA THR A 203 2.63 -4.76 -4.74
C THR A 203 1.60 -5.68 -5.37
N ILE A 204 0.36 -5.57 -4.93
CA ILE A 204 -0.77 -6.37 -5.36
C ILE A 204 -1.96 -5.50 -5.74
N THR A 205 -2.79 -6.01 -6.64
CA THR A 205 -4.14 -5.51 -6.89
C THR A 205 -5.15 -6.54 -6.37
N ILE A 206 -6.31 -6.07 -5.92
CA ILE A 206 -7.36 -6.96 -5.40
C ILE A 206 -7.87 -7.90 -6.50
N THR A 207 -7.91 -7.44 -7.74
CA THR A 207 -8.37 -8.24 -8.89
C THR A 207 -7.51 -9.46 -9.15
N ASP A 208 -6.22 -9.40 -8.88
CA ASP A 208 -5.26 -10.48 -9.16
C ASP A 208 -5.26 -11.53 -8.04
N TYR A 209 -5.49 -11.11 -6.81
CA TYR A 209 -5.38 -11.97 -5.63
C TYR A 209 -6.73 -12.42 -5.07
N CYS A 210 -7.79 -11.62 -5.27
CA CYS A 210 -9.11 -11.89 -4.75
C CYS A 210 -10.04 -12.02 -5.95
N SER A 211 -10.41 -13.22 -6.36
CA SER A 211 -11.42 -13.40 -7.41
C SER A 211 -12.70 -12.70 -6.96
N LEU A 212 -12.99 -11.57 -7.56
CA LEU A 212 -14.32 -11.01 -7.54
C LEU A 212 -15.22 -12.08 -8.12
N ASN A 213 -16.13 -12.65 -7.32
CA ASN A 213 -17.12 -13.59 -7.83
C ASN A 213 -17.86 -12.89 -8.97
N SER A 214 -17.50 -13.21 -10.22
CA SER A 214 -18.20 -12.77 -11.43
C SER A 214 -19.69 -13.11 -11.37
N ASP A 215 -20.07 -14.05 -10.52
CA ASP A 215 -21.45 -14.46 -10.26
C ASP A 215 -22.29 -13.38 -9.58
N VAL A 216 -21.73 -12.54 -8.69
CA VAL A 216 -22.47 -11.46 -8.04
C VAL A 216 -22.81 -10.36 -9.04
N VAL A 217 -21.89 -9.98 -9.92
CA VAL A 217 -22.12 -8.95 -10.94
C VAL A 217 -23.11 -9.48 -11.98
N SER A 218 -23.03 -10.76 -12.37
CA SER A 218 -23.98 -11.36 -13.33
C SER A 218 -25.39 -11.52 -12.75
N HIS A 219 -25.50 -11.82 -11.47
CA HIS A 219 -26.83 -11.96 -10.82
C HIS A 219 -27.52 -10.62 -10.63
N GLN A 220 -26.82 -9.58 -10.25
CA GLN A 220 -27.37 -8.24 -10.07
C GLN A 220 -27.74 -7.60 -11.42
N GLN A 221 -26.97 -7.85 -12.46
CA GLN A 221 -27.27 -7.40 -13.81
C GLN A 221 -28.48 -8.14 -14.41
N ARG A 222 -28.66 -9.44 -14.16
CA ARG A 222 -29.83 -10.22 -14.59
C ARG A 222 -31.10 -9.84 -13.86
N THR A 223 -31.05 -9.56 -12.56
CA THR A 223 -32.25 -9.20 -11.78
C THR A 223 -32.84 -7.85 -12.15
N VAL A 224 -32.07 -6.92 -12.69
CA VAL A 224 -32.55 -5.58 -13.07
C VAL A 224 -32.83 -5.50 -14.57
N ILE A 225 -31.97 -6.00 -15.44
CA ILE A 225 -32.09 -5.85 -16.90
C ILE A 225 -33.26 -6.71 -17.45
N VAL A 226 -33.42 -7.94 -16.98
CA VAL A 226 -34.46 -8.84 -17.48
C VAL A 226 -35.89 -8.25 -17.29
N PRO A 227 -36.31 -7.79 -16.10
CA PRO A 227 -37.65 -7.25 -15.94
C PRO A 227 -37.84 -5.94 -16.72
N VAL A 228 -36.83 -5.10 -16.88
CA VAL A 228 -36.90 -3.89 -17.69
C VAL A 228 -37.12 -4.21 -19.17
N VAL A 229 -36.36 -5.15 -19.74
CA VAL A 229 -36.50 -5.58 -21.13
C VAL A 229 -37.88 -6.20 -21.37
N VAL A 230 -38.34 -7.07 -20.48
CA VAL A 230 -39.67 -7.70 -20.57
C VAL A 230 -40.78 -6.65 -20.51
N SER A 231 -40.69 -5.67 -19.64
CA SER A 231 -41.70 -4.58 -19.53
C SER A 231 -41.75 -3.73 -20.80
N VAL A 232 -40.60 -3.39 -21.38
CA VAL A 232 -40.55 -2.64 -22.66
C VAL A 232 -41.16 -3.45 -23.81
N LEU A 233 -40.85 -4.74 -23.90
CA LEU A 233 -41.44 -5.61 -24.94
C LEU A 233 -42.95 -5.74 -24.81
N LEU A 234 -43.46 -5.85 -23.59
CA LEU A 234 -44.92 -5.88 -23.36
C LEU A 234 -45.61 -4.56 -23.80
N VAL A 235 -45.01 -3.42 -23.49
CA VAL A 235 -45.53 -2.12 -23.93
C VAL A 235 -45.56 -2.03 -25.48
N VAL A 236 -44.48 -2.45 -26.14
CA VAL A 236 -44.42 -2.47 -27.61
C VAL A 236 -45.48 -3.40 -28.20
N LEU A 237 -45.71 -4.59 -27.65
CA LEU A 237 -46.74 -5.51 -28.06
C LEU A 237 -48.16 -4.90 -27.94
N VAL A 238 -48.43 -4.25 -26.81
CA VAL A 238 -49.70 -3.57 -26.59
C VAL A 238 -49.92 -2.45 -27.63
N MET A 239 -48.89 -1.66 -27.92
CA MET A 239 -48.94 -0.60 -28.93
C MET A 239 -49.19 -1.13 -30.34
N VAL A 240 -48.48 -2.21 -30.72
CA VAL A 240 -48.65 -2.87 -32.03
C VAL A 240 -50.06 -3.45 -32.17
N THR A 241 -50.57 -4.17 -31.16
CA THR A 241 -51.94 -4.72 -31.18
C THR A 241 -52.97 -3.62 -31.24
N TYR A 242 -52.79 -2.52 -30.53
CA TYR A 242 -53.66 -1.35 -30.58
C TYR A 242 -53.70 -0.74 -32.01
N VAL A 243 -52.55 -0.52 -32.62
CA VAL A 243 -52.46 0.02 -33.99
C VAL A 243 -53.11 -0.92 -35.00
N TYR A 244 -52.87 -2.26 -34.85
CA TYR A 244 -53.46 -3.28 -35.71
C TYR A 244 -54.99 -3.30 -35.61
N LEU A 245 -55.54 -3.32 -34.40
CA LEU A 245 -56.98 -3.28 -34.17
C LEU A 245 -57.62 -1.97 -34.68
N ARG A 246 -56.95 -0.84 -34.54
CA ARG A 246 -57.37 0.44 -35.08
C ARG A 246 -57.44 0.44 -36.60
N ARG A 247 -56.41 -0.14 -37.30
CA ARG A 247 -56.39 -0.30 -38.78
C ARG A 247 -57.49 -1.25 -39.27
N LYS A 248 -57.70 -2.39 -38.58
CA LYS A 248 -58.76 -3.34 -38.94
C LYS A 248 -60.14 -2.72 -38.82
N LYS A 249 -60.37 -1.83 -37.87
CA LYS A 249 -61.65 -1.16 -37.66
C LYS A 249 -61.92 -0.07 -38.72
N LEU A 250 -60.88 0.55 -39.27
CA LEU A 250 -61.00 1.56 -40.35
C LEU A 250 -61.32 0.92 -41.70
N ASN A 251 -60.98 -0.37 -41.92
CA ASN A 251 -61.12 -1.11 -43.19
C ASN A 251 -62.34 -2.05 -43.21
N GLY A 252 -63.15 -2.04 -42.14
CA GLY A 252 -64.40 -2.86 -42.09
C GLY A 252 -65.55 -2.30 -42.98
N PRO A 253 -66.27 -3.16 -43.76
CA PRO A 253 -67.40 -2.72 -44.62
C PRO A 253 -68.49 -2.11 -43.76
N CYS A 254 -68.92 -0.93 -44.14
CA CYS A 254 -70.06 -0.23 -43.53
C CYS A 254 -71.36 -0.93 -43.94
N ARG A 255 -72.06 -1.67 -43.07
CA ARG A 255 -73.36 -2.24 -43.26
C ARG A 255 -74.43 -1.17 -42.94
N ARG A 256 -75.10 -0.71 -43.94
CA ARG A 256 -76.19 0.30 -43.90
C ARG A 256 -77.45 -0.40 -43.41
N THR A 257 -77.86 -0.11 -42.16
CA THR A 257 -79.21 -0.32 -41.69
C THR A 257 -79.61 0.89 -40.87
N GLU A 258 -80.67 1.58 -41.36
CA GLU A 258 -81.39 2.69 -40.77
C GLU A 258 -80.60 3.75 -39.95
N GLY A 259 -80.27 4.80 -40.62
CA GLY A 259 -80.38 6.17 -40.13
C GLY A 259 -79.26 6.72 -39.25
N ARG A 260 -78.32 5.90 -38.67
CA ARG A 260 -77.11 6.38 -37.95
C ARG A 260 -76.07 5.31 -37.91
N CYS A 261 -74.88 5.71 -38.28
CA CYS A 261 -73.71 4.81 -38.25
C CYS A 261 -73.37 4.51 -36.79
N LEU A 262 -73.71 3.30 -36.33
CA LEU A 262 -73.41 2.76 -35.01
C LEU A 262 -71.85 2.78 -34.68
N SER A 263 -71.09 3.06 -35.72
CA SER A 263 -69.57 3.15 -35.62
C SER A 263 -69.14 4.38 -34.81
N HIS A 264 -69.94 5.45 -34.77
CA HIS A 264 -69.54 6.67 -34.05
C HIS A 264 -69.71 6.51 -32.53
N TYR A 265 -70.80 5.86 -32.11
CA TYR A 265 -71.10 5.65 -30.68
C TYR A 265 -70.19 4.63 -30.04
N LEU A 266 -69.86 3.53 -30.74
CA LEU A 266 -68.89 2.54 -30.32
C LEU A 266 -67.45 3.12 -30.33
N SER A 267 -67.15 4.07 -31.24
CA SER A 267 -65.82 4.72 -31.28
C SER A 267 -65.55 5.59 -30.05
N GLU A 268 -66.59 6.31 -29.54
CA GLU A 268 -66.40 7.14 -28.34
C GLU A 268 -66.27 6.31 -27.05
N ARG A 269 -67.09 5.27 -26.91
CA ARG A 269 -67.07 4.39 -25.74
C ARG A 269 -65.73 3.63 -25.63
N ILE A 270 -65.24 3.09 -26.74
CA ILE A 270 -63.94 2.40 -26.77
C ILE A 270 -62.78 3.41 -26.58
N ARG A 271 -62.93 4.66 -27.07
CA ARG A 271 -61.92 5.72 -26.86
C ARG A 271 -61.83 6.09 -25.38
N ALA A 272 -62.92 6.11 -24.66
CA ALA A 272 -62.94 6.39 -23.22
C ALA A 272 -62.37 5.24 -22.39
N GLU A 273 -62.71 3.97 -22.71
CA GLU A 273 -62.15 2.81 -21.99
C GLU A 273 -60.65 2.59 -22.26
N VAL A 274 -60.20 2.78 -23.51
CA VAL A 274 -58.76 2.66 -23.84
C VAL A 274 -57.95 3.78 -23.21
N LYS A 275 -58.52 4.99 -23.12
CA LYS A 275 -57.86 6.11 -22.44
C LYS A 275 -57.71 5.85 -20.94
N PHE A 276 -58.74 5.26 -20.32
CA PHE A 276 -58.73 4.95 -18.89
C PHE A 276 -57.79 3.79 -18.57
N THR A 277 -57.77 2.71 -19.35
CA THR A 277 -56.88 1.58 -19.18
C THR A 277 -55.42 1.94 -19.48
N SER A 278 -55.13 2.77 -20.50
CA SER A 278 -53.77 3.22 -20.81
C SER A 278 -53.20 4.16 -19.72
N MET A 279 -54.00 5.08 -19.18
CA MET A 279 -53.61 5.95 -18.07
C MET A 279 -53.36 5.16 -16.78
N SER A 280 -54.20 4.16 -16.48
CA SER A 280 -54.01 3.29 -15.32
C SER A 280 -52.76 2.43 -15.44
N LEU A 281 -52.48 1.88 -16.64
CA LEU A 281 -51.30 1.07 -16.91
C LEU A 281 -50.02 1.91 -16.88
N ILE A 282 -50.02 3.11 -17.46
CA ILE A 282 -48.89 4.04 -17.41
C ILE A 282 -48.62 4.48 -15.99
N SER A 283 -49.66 4.80 -15.20
CA SER A 283 -49.52 5.17 -13.79
C SER A 283 -48.94 4.01 -12.93
N PHE A 284 -49.39 2.77 -13.21
CA PHE A 284 -48.89 1.58 -12.53
C PHE A 284 -47.40 1.28 -12.88
N LEU A 285 -47.04 1.37 -14.17
CA LEU A 285 -45.71 1.13 -14.67
C LEU A 285 -44.70 2.21 -14.22
N THR A 286 -45.10 3.49 -14.20
CA THR A 286 -44.26 4.58 -13.70
C THR A 286 -44.05 4.49 -12.19
N LYS A 287 -45.07 4.09 -11.44
CA LYS A 287 -44.97 3.89 -9.99
C LYS A 287 -44.08 2.71 -9.63
N HIS A 288 -44.14 1.60 -10.38
CA HIS A 288 -43.26 0.46 -10.21
C HIS A 288 -41.82 0.73 -10.68
N ALA A 289 -41.63 1.45 -11.77
CA ALA A 289 -40.31 1.85 -12.25
C ALA A 289 -39.62 2.84 -11.28
N LEU A 290 -40.38 3.81 -10.74
CA LEU A 290 -39.86 4.75 -9.72
C LEU A 290 -39.49 4.04 -8.41
N LEU A 291 -40.26 3.05 -7.97
CA LEU A 291 -39.92 2.25 -6.76
C LEU A 291 -38.69 1.39 -6.92
N GLN A 292 -38.30 1.03 -8.15
CA GLN A 292 -37.08 0.25 -8.42
C GLN A 292 -35.85 1.13 -8.69
N ILE A 293 -36.01 2.39 -9.08
CA ILE A 293 -34.92 3.33 -9.39
C ILE A 293 -34.47 4.12 -8.16
N ILE A 294 -35.37 4.40 -7.21
CA ILE A 294 -35.10 5.17 -5.99
C ILE A 294 -33.95 4.54 -5.14
N PRO A 295 -33.84 3.20 -4.94
CA PRO A 295 -32.71 2.63 -4.21
C PRO A 295 -31.37 2.83 -4.91
N VAL A 296 -31.34 2.87 -6.26
CA VAL A 296 -30.10 3.01 -7.04
C VAL A 296 -29.57 4.44 -7.01
N LEU A 297 -30.46 5.44 -6.97
CA LEU A 297 -30.07 6.86 -6.87
C LEU A 297 -29.71 7.28 -5.44
N SER A 298 -30.22 6.57 -4.41
CA SER A 298 -29.88 6.86 -3.01
C SER A 298 -28.49 6.37 -2.61
N PHE A 299 -27.90 5.41 -3.33
CA PHE A 299 -26.52 4.94 -3.11
C PHE A 299 -25.47 5.74 -3.89
N GLY A 300 -25.90 6.52 -4.92
CA GLY A 300 -24.98 7.34 -5.72
C GLY A 300 -24.53 8.65 -5.05
N ASN A 301 -25.23 9.14 -4.04
CA ASN A 301 -24.95 10.43 -3.39
C ASN A 301 -24.19 10.34 -2.05
N LEU A 302 -23.67 9.16 -1.68
CA LEU A 302 -22.88 8.99 -0.46
C LEU A 302 -21.35 8.93 -0.72
N PHE A 303 -20.92 9.23 -1.95
CA PHE A 303 -19.50 9.20 -2.33
C PHE A 303 -18.95 10.54 -2.85
N ILE A 304 -19.60 11.67 -2.52
CA ILE A 304 -19.03 13.01 -2.76
C ILE A 304 -19.17 13.82 -1.49
N SER A 305 -18.27 13.66 -0.57
CA SER A 305 -17.78 14.69 0.36
C SER A 305 -16.49 14.17 1.02
#